data_ac6a423314d2118266ac051023a0bec1
#
_entry.id   ac6a423314d2118266ac051023a0bec1
#
_cell.length_a   1.000
_cell.length_b   1.000
_cell.length_c   1.000
_cell.angle_alpha   90.00
_cell.angle_beta   90.00
_cell.angle_gamma   90.00
#
_symmetry.space_group_name_H-M   'P 1'
#
loop_
_entity.id
_entity.type
_entity.pdbx_description
1 polymer ?
#
loop_
_entity_poly.entity_id
_entity_poly.type
_entity_poly.pdbx_seq_one_letter_code
_entity_poly.pdbx_strand_id
1 'polypeptide(L)'
;MAKRWTIPAERMKAGRAHVVPLSDAALAVLETARSADKTDGLVFTSSRVGKPLSDMTLAAVLKRMNVAVTVHGFRATFRTWADEATSYPHAVKETALAHTAGQSAVEKAYLRSDLYAHRVALMNEWASFCAQ
;
A
#
# COMPACT_ATOMS: atom_id res chain seq x y z
N MET A 1 -9.67 -13.83 9.14
CA MET A 1 -9.07 -13.50 7.81
C MET A 1 -7.61 -13.08 7.97
N ALA A 2 -6.71 -13.53 7.11
CA ALA A 2 -5.34 -13.03 7.15
C ALA A 2 -5.34 -11.56 6.72
N LYS A 3 -4.92 -10.66 7.62
CA LYS A 3 -4.84 -9.20 7.38
C LYS A 3 -3.68 -8.86 6.43
N ARG A 4 -3.69 -9.41 5.22
CA ARG A 4 -2.61 -9.23 4.23
C ARG A 4 -3.14 -9.23 2.80
N TRP A 5 -2.50 -8.43 1.96
CA TRP A 5 -2.68 -8.42 0.51
C TRP A 5 -1.38 -8.93 -0.15
N THR A 6 -1.47 -10.01 -0.90
CA THR A 6 -0.34 -10.56 -1.64
C THR A 6 -0.41 -10.10 -3.09
N ILE A 7 0.62 -9.37 -3.53
CA ILE A 7 0.79 -8.96 -4.92
C ILE A 7 1.72 -10.01 -5.56
N PRO A 8 1.26 -10.74 -6.58
CA PRO A 8 2.04 -11.80 -7.19
C PRO A 8 3.25 -11.24 -7.98
N ALA A 9 4.27 -12.08 -8.18
CA ALA A 9 5.57 -11.68 -8.73
C ALA A 9 5.46 -11.06 -10.14
N GLU A 10 4.57 -11.57 -10.97
CA GLU A 10 4.32 -11.09 -12.34
C GLU A 10 3.74 -9.67 -12.40
N ARG A 11 3.17 -9.19 -11.30
CA ARG A 11 2.66 -7.82 -11.15
C ARG A 11 3.65 -6.87 -10.49
N MET A 12 4.81 -7.37 -10.10
CA MET A 12 5.84 -6.60 -9.42
C MET A 12 7.03 -6.33 -10.35
N LYS A 13 7.47 -5.07 -10.45
CA LYS A 13 8.62 -4.68 -11.26
C LYS A 13 9.90 -5.46 -10.91
N ALA A 14 10.05 -5.85 -9.64
CA ALA A 14 11.21 -6.63 -9.17
C ALA A 14 11.09 -8.14 -9.40
N GLY A 15 10.00 -8.64 -10.02
CA GLY A 15 9.78 -10.05 -10.27
C GLY A 15 9.67 -10.92 -9.00
N ARG A 16 9.33 -10.33 -7.85
CA ARG A 16 9.15 -11.03 -6.57
C ARG A 16 7.80 -10.67 -5.99
N ALA A 17 7.08 -11.66 -5.46
CA ALA A 17 5.81 -11.41 -4.76
C ALA A 17 6.03 -10.45 -3.58
N HIS A 18 5.09 -9.55 -3.37
CA HIS A 18 5.11 -8.60 -2.26
C HIS A 18 3.86 -8.75 -1.39
N VAL A 19 4.08 -8.86 -0.08
CA VAL A 19 2.98 -8.98 0.89
C VAL A 19 2.83 -7.66 1.62
N VAL A 20 1.66 -7.05 1.52
CA VAL A 20 1.30 -5.80 2.20
C VAL A 20 0.48 -6.15 3.44
N PRO A 21 0.92 -5.76 4.66
CA PRO A 21 0.08 -5.85 5.84
C PRO A 21 -1.10 -4.88 5.72
N LEU A 22 -2.29 -5.34 6.06
CA LEU A 22 -3.49 -4.52 6.08
C LEU A 22 -3.84 -4.16 7.52
N SER A 23 -3.93 -2.87 7.81
CA SER A 23 -4.46 -2.36 9.07
C SER A 23 -5.97 -2.58 9.16
N ASP A 24 -6.56 -2.46 10.36
CA ASP A 24 -8.01 -2.57 10.53
C ASP A 24 -8.76 -1.49 9.75
N ALA A 25 -8.22 -0.27 9.68
CA ALA A 25 -8.79 0.79 8.86
C ALA A 25 -8.78 0.44 7.35
N ALA A 26 -7.69 -0.14 6.85
CA ALA A 26 -7.63 -0.58 5.46
C ALA A 26 -8.63 -1.72 5.18
N LEU A 27 -8.79 -2.66 6.12
CA LEU A 27 -9.79 -3.73 6.00
C LEU A 27 -11.22 -3.17 5.98
N ALA A 28 -11.53 -2.19 6.83
CA ALA A 28 -12.85 -1.56 6.85
C ALA A 28 -13.19 -0.88 5.50
N VAL A 29 -12.21 -0.21 4.88
CA VAL A 29 -12.37 0.36 3.53
C VAL A 29 -12.65 -0.72 2.49
N LEU A 30 -11.89 -1.83 2.54
CA LEU A 30 -12.08 -2.96 1.61
C LEU A 30 -13.44 -3.65 1.79
N GLU A 31 -13.89 -3.82 3.02
CA GLU A 31 -15.21 -4.40 3.34
C GLU A 31 -16.34 -3.49 2.84
N THR A 32 -16.22 -2.17 3.04
CA THR A 32 -17.18 -1.20 2.52
C THR A 32 -17.26 -1.25 0.99
N ALA A 33 -16.11 -1.28 0.33
CA ALA A 33 -16.05 -1.37 -1.14
C ALA A 33 -16.67 -2.67 -1.66
N ARG A 34 -16.39 -3.79 -1.01
CA ARG A 34 -16.95 -5.11 -1.35
C ARG A 34 -18.46 -5.19 -1.14
N SER A 35 -18.98 -4.53 -0.11
CA SER A 35 -20.42 -4.50 0.17
C SER A 35 -21.20 -3.68 -0.84
N ALA A 36 -20.57 -2.65 -1.42
CA ALA A 36 -21.17 -1.78 -2.41
C ALA A 36 -21.31 -2.45 -3.80
N ASP A 37 -20.43 -3.41 -4.10
CA ASP A 37 -20.41 -4.08 -5.40
C ASP A 37 -20.38 -5.60 -5.23
N LYS A 38 -21.41 -6.27 -5.71
CA LYS A 38 -21.59 -7.73 -5.61
C LYS A 38 -20.94 -8.49 -6.77
N THR A 39 -20.10 -7.85 -7.57
CA THR A 39 -19.42 -8.52 -8.68
C THR A 39 -18.23 -9.33 -8.21
N ASP A 40 -18.17 -10.60 -8.62
CA ASP A 40 -17.05 -11.48 -8.31
C ASP A 40 -15.75 -11.00 -8.97
N GLY A 41 -14.70 -10.83 -8.18
CA GLY A 41 -13.32 -10.69 -8.64
C GLY A 41 -12.68 -9.31 -8.50
N LEU A 42 -13.41 -8.20 -8.54
CA LEU A 42 -12.87 -6.84 -8.34
C LEU A 42 -13.35 -6.25 -7.03
N VAL A 43 -12.45 -5.66 -6.25
CA VAL A 43 -12.80 -4.93 -5.02
C VAL A 43 -13.33 -3.54 -5.36
N PHE A 44 -12.70 -2.87 -6.32
CA PHE A 44 -13.11 -1.57 -6.81
C PHE A 44 -13.50 -1.68 -8.29
N THR A 45 -14.75 -1.42 -8.60
CA THR A 45 -15.28 -1.49 -9.95
C THR A 45 -15.58 -0.09 -10.50
N SER A 46 -15.61 0.02 -11.82
CA SER A 46 -16.08 1.22 -12.48
C SER A 46 -17.62 1.26 -12.49
N SER A 47 -18.21 2.39 -12.94
CA SER A 47 -19.65 2.48 -13.21
C SER A 47 -20.13 1.50 -14.29
N ARG A 48 -19.21 0.88 -15.03
CA ARG A 48 -19.52 -0.19 -16.00
C ARG A 48 -19.37 -1.53 -15.31
N VAL A 49 -20.45 -2.30 -15.25
CA VAL A 49 -20.49 -3.63 -14.62
C VAL A 49 -19.31 -4.52 -15.09
N GLY A 50 -18.59 -5.10 -14.14
CA GLY A 50 -17.50 -6.03 -14.38
C GLY A 50 -16.22 -5.40 -14.97
N LYS A 51 -16.12 -4.08 -15.03
CA LYS A 51 -14.90 -3.41 -15.53
C LYS A 51 -14.11 -2.78 -14.38
N PRO A 52 -12.78 -2.84 -14.43
CA PRO A 52 -11.94 -2.17 -13.44
C PRO A 52 -12.05 -0.65 -13.57
N LEU A 53 -11.65 0.05 -12.51
CA LEU A 53 -11.43 1.49 -12.57
C LEU A 53 -10.39 1.83 -13.65
N SER A 54 -10.57 2.96 -14.33
CA SER A 54 -9.54 3.46 -15.24
C SER A 54 -8.35 4.03 -14.47
N ASP A 55 -7.18 4.04 -15.09
CA ASP A 55 -5.94 4.58 -14.51
C ASP A 55 -6.08 6.06 -14.09
N MET A 56 -6.99 6.80 -14.73
CA MET A 56 -7.24 8.20 -14.43
C MET A 56 -8.25 8.43 -13.29
N THR A 57 -8.92 7.39 -12.80
CA THR A 57 -10.02 7.54 -11.83
C THR A 57 -9.57 8.23 -10.54
N LEU A 58 -8.44 7.81 -9.96
CA LEU A 58 -7.93 8.40 -8.71
C LEU A 58 -7.50 9.85 -8.91
N ALA A 59 -6.85 10.17 -10.02
CA ALA A 59 -6.49 11.55 -10.35
C ALA A 59 -7.75 12.44 -10.53
N ALA A 60 -8.80 11.91 -11.15
CA ALA A 60 -10.07 12.60 -11.29
C ALA A 60 -10.77 12.86 -9.93
N VAL A 61 -10.65 11.93 -8.98
CA VAL A 61 -11.15 12.13 -7.60
C VAL A 61 -10.43 13.30 -6.95
N LEU A 62 -9.09 13.33 -6.97
CA LEU A 62 -8.29 14.42 -6.39
C LEU A 62 -8.65 15.77 -7.01
N LYS A 63 -8.83 15.81 -8.33
CA LYS A 63 -9.27 17.02 -9.04
C LYS A 63 -10.63 17.51 -8.57
N ARG A 64 -11.62 16.62 -8.40
CA ARG A 64 -12.96 16.97 -7.88
C ARG A 64 -12.92 17.47 -6.44
N MET A 65 -11.99 16.93 -5.63
CA MET A 65 -11.77 17.39 -4.27
C MET A 65 -11.02 18.73 -4.19
N ASN A 66 -10.58 19.26 -5.34
CA ASN A 66 -9.74 20.47 -5.44
C ASN A 66 -8.44 20.35 -4.64
N VAL A 67 -7.84 19.17 -4.63
CA VAL A 67 -6.58 18.88 -3.92
C VAL A 67 -5.44 18.83 -4.92
N ALA A 68 -4.48 19.74 -4.78
CA ALA A 68 -3.32 19.91 -5.71
C ALA A 68 -2.19 18.92 -5.40
N VAL A 69 -2.50 17.61 -5.38
CA VAL A 69 -1.54 16.53 -5.16
C VAL A 69 -1.68 15.45 -6.23
N THR A 70 -0.73 14.55 -6.31
CA THR A 70 -0.77 13.40 -7.22
C THR A 70 -0.97 12.11 -6.43
N VAL A 71 -1.56 11.10 -7.07
CA VAL A 71 -1.70 9.76 -6.47
C VAL A 71 -0.32 9.19 -6.08
N HIS A 72 0.70 9.42 -6.92
CA HIS A 72 2.08 8.99 -6.63
C HIS A 72 2.68 9.73 -5.42
N GLY A 73 2.27 10.97 -5.20
CA GLY A 73 2.71 11.78 -4.05
C GLY A 73 2.38 11.15 -2.70
N PHE A 74 1.29 10.39 -2.57
CA PHE A 74 0.96 9.67 -1.33
C PHE A 74 2.06 8.68 -0.91
N ARG A 75 2.78 8.12 -1.87
CA ARG A 75 3.92 7.26 -1.59
C ARG A 75 5.07 8.04 -0.93
N ALA A 76 5.35 9.24 -1.44
CA ALA A 76 6.33 10.14 -0.84
C ALA A 76 5.88 10.62 0.55
N THR A 77 4.61 10.96 0.72
CA THR A 77 4.03 11.35 2.02
C THR A 77 4.24 10.26 3.07
N PHE A 78 3.90 9.01 2.75
CA PHE A 78 4.15 7.88 3.65
C PHE A 78 5.63 7.77 4.01
N ARG A 79 6.53 7.89 3.02
CA ARG A 79 7.97 7.77 3.25
C ARG A 79 8.51 8.86 4.16
N THR A 80 8.11 10.11 3.91
CA THR A 80 8.50 11.27 4.73
C THR A 80 7.99 11.11 6.16
N TRP A 81 6.69 10.81 6.32
CA TRP A 81 6.14 10.55 7.65
C TRP A 81 6.88 9.42 8.38
N ALA A 82 7.15 8.32 7.70
CA ALA A 82 7.86 7.20 8.32
C ALA A 82 9.26 7.58 8.79
N ASP A 83 9.95 8.48 8.07
CA ASP A 83 11.28 8.95 8.45
C ASP A 83 11.23 9.95 9.61
N GLU A 84 10.29 10.87 9.59
CA GLU A 84 10.22 11.97 10.54
C GLU A 84 9.51 11.58 11.84
N ALA A 85 8.49 10.72 11.76
CA ALA A 85 7.61 10.41 12.89
C ALA A 85 7.87 9.03 13.51
N THR A 86 8.77 8.20 12.93
CA THR A 86 9.01 6.85 13.45
C THR A 86 10.49 6.50 13.54
N SER A 87 10.81 5.59 14.48
CA SER A 87 12.17 5.06 14.67
C SER A 87 12.43 3.72 13.97
N TYR A 88 11.53 3.28 13.07
CA TYR A 88 11.75 2.02 12.35
C TYR A 88 13.01 2.07 11.47
N PRO A 89 13.76 0.96 11.39
CA PRO A 89 14.93 0.87 10.51
C PRO A 89 14.59 1.21 9.06
N HIS A 90 15.54 1.83 8.35
CA HIS A 90 15.40 2.16 6.92
C HIS A 90 14.91 0.99 6.08
N ALA A 91 15.43 -0.22 6.33
CA ALA A 91 15.03 -1.43 5.62
C ALA A 91 13.54 -1.76 5.76
N VAL A 92 12.92 -1.51 6.92
CA VAL A 92 11.47 -1.72 7.13
C VAL A 92 10.67 -0.75 6.26
N LYS A 93 11.05 0.52 6.24
CA LYS A 93 10.40 1.59 5.47
C LYS A 93 10.49 1.34 3.96
N GLU A 94 11.67 0.98 3.46
CA GLU A 94 11.88 0.64 2.05
C GLU A 94 11.13 -0.63 1.64
N THR A 95 11.14 -1.65 2.48
CA THR A 95 10.40 -2.90 2.21
C THR A 95 8.89 -2.66 2.20
N ALA A 96 8.36 -1.78 3.06
CA ALA A 96 6.94 -1.41 3.04
C ALA A 96 6.52 -0.79 1.70
N LEU A 97 7.42 -0.06 1.06
CA LEU A 97 7.21 0.55 -0.26
C LEU A 97 7.59 -0.38 -1.43
N ALA A 98 7.99 -1.62 -1.17
CA ALA A 98 8.55 -2.53 -2.19
C ALA A 98 9.73 -1.92 -2.97
N HIS A 99 10.49 -1.00 -2.34
CA HIS A 99 11.69 -0.46 -2.92
C HIS A 99 12.82 -1.50 -2.88
N THR A 100 13.42 -1.76 -4.02
CA THR A 100 14.60 -2.64 -4.16
C THR A 100 15.87 -1.84 -4.47
N ALA A 101 15.72 -0.57 -4.85
CA ALA A 101 16.84 0.33 -5.16
C ALA A 101 17.46 0.85 -3.86
N GLY A 102 18.76 0.78 -3.74
CA GLY A 102 19.53 1.30 -2.61
C GLY A 102 19.90 0.27 -1.54
N GLN A 103 19.38 -0.95 -1.60
CA GLN A 103 19.85 -2.02 -0.74
C GLN A 103 21.20 -2.56 -1.26
N SER A 104 22.26 -2.44 -0.46
CA SER A 104 23.54 -3.09 -0.75
C SER A 104 23.37 -4.62 -0.83
N ALA A 105 24.30 -5.29 -1.52
CA ALA A 105 24.29 -6.76 -1.56
C ALA A 105 24.36 -7.36 -0.14
N VAL A 106 25.01 -6.66 0.79
CA VAL A 106 25.13 -7.05 2.21
C VAL A 106 23.76 -6.91 2.91
N GLU A 107 23.02 -5.81 2.71
CA GLU A 107 21.68 -5.64 3.27
C GLU A 107 20.71 -6.68 2.72
N LYS A 108 20.77 -6.99 1.42
CA LYS A 108 19.96 -8.06 0.80
C LYS A 108 20.27 -9.44 1.38
N ALA A 109 21.53 -9.72 1.67
CA ALA A 109 21.95 -10.98 2.30
C ALA A 109 21.53 -11.05 3.78
N TYR A 110 21.51 -9.92 4.48
CA TYR A 110 21.11 -9.83 5.89
C TYR A 110 19.59 -9.91 6.06
N LEU A 111 18.83 -9.41 5.10
CA LEU A 111 17.36 -9.44 5.10
C LEU A 111 16.86 -10.82 4.62
N ARG A 112 17.08 -11.86 5.42
CA ARG A 112 16.49 -13.19 5.18
C ARG A 112 14.99 -13.23 5.44
N SER A 113 14.43 -12.22 6.09
CA SER A 113 12.99 -12.05 6.31
C SER A 113 12.48 -10.83 5.56
N ASP A 114 11.20 -10.84 5.21
CA ASP A 114 10.51 -9.69 4.62
C ASP A 114 10.14 -8.61 5.66
N LEU A 115 10.65 -8.72 6.89
CA LEU A 115 10.39 -7.84 8.02
C LEU A 115 8.88 -7.66 8.30
N TYR A 116 8.08 -8.66 8.02
CA TYR A 116 6.62 -8.57 8.01
C TYR A 116 6.04 -8.06 9.34
N ALA A 117 6.52 -8.58 10.47
CA ALA A 117 6.03 -8.15 11.79
C ALA A 117 6.27 -6.65 12.05
N HIS A 118 7.45 -6.13 11.69
CA HIS A 118 7.75 -4.69 11.79
C HIS A 118 6.89 -3.85 10.85
N ARG A 119 6.63 -4.37 9.65
CA ARG A 119 5.76 -3.68 8.68
C ARG A 119 4.30 -3.68 9.13
N VAL A 120 3.82 -4.71 9.83
CA VAL A 120 2.49 -4.71 10.45
C VAL A 120 2.35 -3.55 11.45
N ALA A 121 3.34 -3.38 12.33
CA ALA A 121 3.33 -2.30 13.31
C ALA A 121 3.37 -0.92 12.61
N LEU A 122 4.29 -0.72 11.67
CA LEU A 122 4.41 0.51 10.88
C LEU A 122 3.10 0.88 10.15
N MET A 123 2.41 -0.09 9.55
CA MET A 123 1.16 0.16 8.83
C MET A 123 0.00 0.49 9.76
N ASN A 124 -0.02 -0.03 10.98
CA ASN A 124 -1.00 0.34 11.99
C ASN A 124 -0.77 1.77 12.50
N GLU A 125 0.48 2.18 12.72
CA GLU A 125 0.82 3.56 13.10
C GLU A 125 0.46 4.53 11.97
N TRP A 126 0.75 4.17 10.70
CA TRP A 126 0.33 4.94 9.54
C TRP A 126 -1.19 5.12 9.47
N ALA A 127 -1.95 4.04 9.71
CA ALA A 127 -3.40 4.12 9.73
C ALA A 127 -3.93 5.04 10.83
N SER A 128 -3.31 5.03 12.01
CA SER A 128 -3.63 5.94 13.11
C SER A 128 -3.31 7.40 12.77
N PHE A 129 -2.20 7.65 12.08
CA PHE A 129 -1.85 8.98 11.59
C PHE A 129 -2.86 9.51 10.57
N CYS A 130 -3.29 8.67 9.62
CA CYS A 130 -4.28 9.05 8.61
C CYS A 130 -5.69 9.31 9.16
N ALA A 131 -5.99 8.87 10.39
CA ALA A 131 -7.29 9.03 11.04
C ALA A 131 -7.39 10.29 11.92
N GLN A 132 -6.33 11.08 12.02
CA GLN A 132 -6.30 12.36 12.77
C GLN A 132 -6.93 13.46 11.90
#